data_0ecf1be86f38c274c183ecd2f36200a6
#
_entry.id   0ecf1be86f38c274c183ecd2f36200a6
#
_cell.length_a   1.000
_cell.length_b   1.000
_cell.length_c   1.000
_cell.angle_alpha   90.00
_cell.angle_beta   90.00
_cell.angle_gamma   90.00
#
_symmetry.space_group_name_H-M   'P 1'
#
loop_
_entity.id
_entity.type
_entity.pdbx_description
1 polymer ?
#
loop_
_entity_poly.entity_id
_entity_poly.type
_entity_poly.pdbx_seq_one_letter_code
_entity_poly.pdbx_strand_id
1 'polypeptide(L)'
;MTLNIDQESCIKCGKCVRVCPSDIFTQERAGETIGLVRVESCIVCGHCVDVCPTGSVSHSEFPPEKTHTIDYSQMPTPEQVMLLIKSRRSNRTLTSRPVPKEMLDKIVETAHSAPTATNSQSLSFTVVTDPQKLRQVSDYTIGV
;
A
#
# COMPACT_ATOMS: atom_id res chain seq x y z
N MET A 1 -18.84 1.14 4.18
CA MET A 1 -17.67 0.58 4.90
C MET A 1 -18.14 -0.03 6.22
N THR A 2 -17.75 -1.25 6.53
CA THR A 2 -17.98 -1.91 7.81
C THR A 2 -16.66 -2.34 8.43
N LEU A 3 -16.53 -2.11 9.74
CA LEU A 3 -15.39 -2.52 10.56
C LEU A 3 -15.94 -3.27 11.76
N ASN A 4 -15.42 -4.46 12.05
CA ASN A 4 -15.90 -5.29 13.15
C ASN A 4 -14.74 -5.94 13.88
N ILE A 5 -14.99 -6.30 15.15
CA ILE A 5 -14.08 -7.07 15.99
C ILE A 5 -14.84 -8.31 16.47
N ASP A 6 -14.36 -9.47 16.10
CA ASP A 6 -14.81 -10.73 16.70
C ASP A 6 -14.25 -10.83 18.13
N GLN A 7 -15.12 -10.60 19.10
CA GLN A 7 -14.75 -10.57 20.52
C GLN A 7 -14.43 -11.97 21.07
N GLU A 8 -14.86 -13.04 20.41
CA GLU A 8 -14.60 -14.41 20.84
C GLU A 8 -13.15 -14.82 20.55
N SER A 9 -12.67 -14.48 19.35
CA SER A 9 -11.28 -14.74 18.93
C SER A 9 -10.29 -13.66 19.35
N CYS A 10 -10.78 -12.50 19.82
CA CYS A 10 -9.94 -11.36 20.20
C CYS A 10 -9.18 -11.62 21.51
N ILE A 11 -7.85 -11.65 21.45
CA ILE A 11 -6.97 -11.79 22.62
C ILE A 11 -6.72 -10.49 23.37
N LYS A 12 -7.39 -9.41 23.03
CA LYS A 12 -7.37 -8.09 23.72
C LYS A 12 -5.98 -7.49 23.88
N CYS A 13 -5.09 -7.72 22.92
CA CYS A 13 -3.68 -7.30 22.96
C CYS A 13 -3.47 -5.81 22.70
N GLY A 14 -4.49 -5.05 22.29
CA GLY A 14 -4.44 -3.60 22.03
C GLY A 14 -3.59 -3.17 20.84
N LYS A 15 -3.13 -4.08 19.98
CA LYS A 15 -2.33 -3.72 18.79
C LYS A 15 -3.12 -2.80 17.83
N CYS A 16 -4.38 -3.12 17.55
CA CYS A 16 -5.26 -2.31 16.70
C CYS A 16 -5.48 -0.90 17.27
N VAL A 17 -5.54 -0.74 18.60
CA VAL A 17 -5.62 0.57 19.25
C VAL A 17 -4.36 1.40 18.98
N ARG A 18 -3.18 0.79 19.11
CA ARG A 18 -1.90 1.49 18.95
C ARG A 18 -1.55 1.90 17.52
N VAL A 19 -2.07 1.18 16.51
CA VAL A 19 -1.71 1.44 15.11
C VAL A 19 -2.73 2.30 14.38
N CYS A 20 -3.90 2.55 14.96
CA CYS A 20 -4.95 3.31 14.28
C CYS A 20 -4.65 4.81 14.30
N PRO A 21 -4.36 5.45 13.15
CA PRO A 21 -4.07 6.88 13.12
C PRO A 21 -5.30 7.77 13.33
N SER A 22 -6.51 7.17 13.30
CA SER A 22 -7.79 7.88 13.50
C SER A 22 -8.43 7.59 14.84
N ASP A 23 -7.74 6.90 15.75
CA ASP A 23 -8.21 6.56 17.10
C ASP A 23 -9.63 5.95 17.14
N ILE A 24 -9.89 5.00 16.22
CA ILE A 24 -11.19 4.34 16.10
C ILE A 24 -11.35 3.22 17.11
N PHE A 25 -10.24 2.59 17.53
CA PHE A 25 -10.26 1.52 18.51
C PHE A 25 -10.01 2.06 19.91
N THR A 26 -10.78 1.59 20.88
CA THR A 26 -10.64 2.00 22.29
C THR A 26 -10.40 0.76 23.17
N GLN A 27 -9.64 0.95 24.23
CA GLN A 27 -9.42 -0.01 25.28
C GLN A 27 -9.14 0.77 26.59
N GLU A 28 -9.96 0.61 27.61
CA GLU A 28 -9.80 1.38 28.87
C GLU A 28 -8.53 0.98 29.62
N ARG A 29 -8.28 -0.33 29.69
CA ARG A 29 -7.07 -0.90 30.29
C ARG A 29 -6.53 -2.05 29.45
N ALA A 30 -5.25 -2.31 29.53
CA ALA A 30 -4.62 -3.45 28.85
C ALA A 30 -5.30 -4.77 29.24
N GLY A 31 -5.68 -5.58 28.25
CA GLY A 31 -6.39 -6.85 28.43
C GLY A 31 -7.91 -6.75 28.52
N GLU A 32 -8.48 -5.54 28.51
CA GLU A 32 -9.93 -5.35 28.46
C GLU A 32 -10.46 -5.39 27.01
N THR A 33 -11.77 -5.43 26.90
CA THR A 33 -12.47 -5.48 25.61
C THR A 33 -12.10 -4.29 24.71
N ILE A 34 -11.87 -4.57 23.45
CA ILE A 34 -11.64 -3.54 22.44
C ILE A 34 -12.99 -3.05 21.93
N GLY A 35 -13.22 -1.74 22.03
CA GLY A 35 -14.38 -1.06 21.48
C GLY A 35 -14.09 -0.35 20.17
N LEU A 36 -15.15 0.06 19.48
CA LEU A 36 -15.09 0.89 18.27
C LEU A 36 -15.80 2.21 18.52
N VAL A 37 -15.19 3.31 18.10
CA VAL A 37 -15.76 4.67 18.17
C VAL A 37 -15.46 5.40 16.85
N ARG A 38 -16.34 6.30 16.43
CA ARG A 38 -16.11 7.18 15.26
C ARG A 38 -15.67 6.41 14.00
N VAL A 39 -16.28 5.27 13.72
CA VAL A 39 -15.91 4.40 12.56
C VAL A 39 -15.96 5.17 11.23
N GLU A 40 -16.79 6.20 11.13
CA GLU A 40 -16.89 7.11 9.99
C GLU A 40 -15.60 7.91 9.71
N SER A 41 -14.71 8.04 10.71
CA SER A 41 -13.40 8.68 10.56
C SER A 41 -12.31 7.74 10.00
N CYS A 42 -12.67 6.51 9.61
CA CYS A 42 -11.72 5.55 9.08
C CYS A 42 -11.14 5.99 7.74
N ILE A 43 -9.80 6.06 7.66
CA ILE A 43 -9.07 6.38 6.43
C ILE A 43 -8.76 5.16 5.56
N VAL A 44 -9.34 4.01 5.87
CA VAL A 44 -9.20 2.76 5.10
C VAL A 44 -7.73 2.36 4.87
N CYS A 45 -6.88 2.47 5.90
CA CYS A 45 -5.45 2.17 5.77
C CYS A 45 -5.07 0.69 5.99
N GLY A 46 -5.97 -0.14 6.51
CA GLY A 46 -5.75 -1.59 6.71
C GLY A 46 -4.88 -1.99 7.92
N HIS A 47 -4.16 -1.07 8.57
CA HIS A 47 -3.22 -1.41 9.65
C HIS A 47 -3.82 -2.27 10.76
N CYS A 48 -5.08 -2.05 11.12
CA CYS A 48 -5.76 -2.80 12.18
C CYS A 48 -6.02 -4.26 11.80
N VAL A 49 -6.29 -4.54 10.52
CA VAL A 49 -6.45 -5.89 9.98
C VAL A 49 -5.09 -6.59 9.95
N ASP A 50 -4.08 -5.91 9.39
CA ASP A 50 -2.74 -6.44 9.18
C ASP A 50 -2.01 -6.79 10.49
N VAL A 51 -2.16 -5.95 11.54
CA VAL A 51 -1.48 -6.15 12.82
C VAL A 51 -2.15 -7.19 13.73
N CYS A 52 -3.39 -7.62 13.41
CA CYS A 52 -4.16 -8.52 14.27
C CYS A 52 -3.64 -9.96 14.22
N PRO A 53 -3.04 -10.50 15.30
CA PRO A 53 -2.43 -11.82 15.25
C PRO A 53 -3.44 -12.97 15.20
N THR A 54 -4.70 -12.70 15.51
CA THR A 54 -5.79 -13.70 15.52
C THR A 54 -6.77 -13.51 14.38
N GLY A 55 -6.59 -12.48 13.53
CA GLY A 55 -7.55 -12.17 12.48
C GLY A 55 -8.91 -11.70 12.98
N SER A 56 -9.02 -11.31 14.26
CA SER A 56 -10.30 -10.90 14.87
C SER A 56 -10.84 -9.58 14.35
N VAL A 57 -10.02 -8.76 13.69
CA VAL A 57 -10.46 -7.50 13.07
C VAL A 57 -10.81 -7.76 11.61
N SER A 58 -12.04 -7.45 11.23
CA SER A 58 -12.51 -7.53 9.84
C SER A 58 -12.93 -6.16 9.32
N HIS A 59 -12.65 -5.90 8.06
CA HIS A 59 -12.95 -4.64 7.39
C HIS A 59 -13.43 -4.91 5.97
N SER A 60 -14.55 -4.28 5.53
CA SER A 60 -15.17 -4.56 4.23
C SER A 60 -14.26 -4.28 3.03
N GLU A 61 -13.30 -3.34 3.16
CA GLU A 61 -12.38 -3.00 2.08
C GLU A 61 -11.15 -3.94 2.01
N PHE A 62 -10.93 -4.75 3.06
CA PHE A 62 -9.83 -5.71 3.18
C PHE A 62 -10.36 -7.12 3.44
N PRO A 63 -11.18 -7.69 2.54
CA PRO A 63 -11.62 -9.06 2.68
C PRO A 63 -10.44 -10.02 2.46
N PRO A 64 -10.50 -11.26 2.96
CA PRO A 64 -9.38 -12.22 2.92
C PRO A 64 -8.77 -12.41 1.53
N GLU A 65 -9.57 -12.36 0.47
CA GLU A 65 -9.12 -12.52 -0.92
C GLU A 65 -8.30 -11.32 -1.46
N LYS A 66 -8.35 -10.18 -0.79
CA LYS A 66 -7.54 -8.98 -1.09
C LYS A 66 -6.35 -8.81 -0.16
N THR A 67 -6.23 -9.65 0.87
CA THR A 67 -5.12 -9.60 1.82
C THR A 67 -4.11 -10.69 1.49
N HIS A 68 -2.83 -10.36 1.48
CA HIS A 68 -1.74 -11.30 1.19
C HIS A 68 -0.77 -11.34 2.36
N THR A 69 -0.43 -12.54 2.80
CA THR A 69 0.64 -12.72 3.78
C THR A 69 1.99 -12.44 3.12
N ILE A 70 2.77 -11.55 3.72
CA ILE A 70 4.13 -11.29 3.26
C ILE A 70 5.03 -12.47 3.64
N ASP A 71 5.65 -13.09 2.64
CA ASP A 71 6.72 -14.05 2.88
C ASP A 71 8.04 -13.30 3.09
N TYR A 72 8.38 -13.09 4.33
CA TYR A 72 9.61 -12.39 4.71
C TYR A 72 10.90 -13.10 4.24
N SER A 73 10.85 -14.39 3.90
CA SER A 73 12.00 -15.10 3.35
C SER A 73 12.36 -14.65 1.93
N GLN A 74 11.41 -14.04 1.23
CA GLN A 74 11.61 -13.48 -0.12
C GLN A 74 12.03 -12.00 -0.11
N MET A 75 12.13 -11.39 1.05
CA MET A 75 12.60 -10.00 1.13
C MET A 75 14.08 -9.91 0.73
N PRO A 76 14.47 -8.89 -0.06
CA PRO A 76 15.87 -8.71 -0.43
C PRO A 76 16.72 -8.40 0.81
N THR A 77 17.96 -8.89 0.81
CA THR A 77 18.91 -8.51 1.87
C THR A 77 19.30 -7.04 1.75
N PRO A 78 19.82 -6.41 2.84
CA PRO A 78 20.33 -5.05 2.77
C PRO A 78 21.38 -4.86 1.66
N GLU A 79 22.26 -5.86 1.44
CA GLU A 79 23.30 -5.83 0.41
C GLU A 79 22.69 -5.85 -0.99
N GLN A 80 21.62 -6.62 -1.23
CA GLN A 80 20.92 -6.67 -2.51
C GLN A 80 20.22 -5.33 -2.81
N VAL A 81 19.59 -4.72 -1.80
CA VAL A 81 18.99 -3.40 -1.92
C VAL A 81 20.05 -2.33 -2.22
N MET A 82 21.17 -2.35 -1.48
CA MET A 82 22.27 -1.42 -1.70
C MET A 82 22.90 -1.59 -3.09
N LEU A 83 23.05 -2.82 -3.58
CA LEU A 83 23.54 -3.10 -4.92
C LEU A 83 22.60 -2.49 -5.98
N LEU A 84 21.29 -2.72 -5.86
CA LEU A 84 20.30 -2.16 -6.76
C LEU A 84 20.37 -0.63 -6.82
N ILE A 85 20.40 0.04 -5.66
CA ILE A 85 20.48 1.50 -5.56
C ILE A 85 21.79 2.03 -6.16
N LYS A 86 22.93 1.43 -5.83
CA LYS A 86 24.26 1.89 -6.30
C LYS A 86 24.51 1.57 -7.78
N SER A 87 23.88 0.54 -8.35
CA SER A 87 24.06 0.18 -9.76
C SER A 87 23.28 1.09 -10.71
N ARG A 88 22.29 1.83 -10.22
CA ARG A 88 21.47 2.70 -11.04
C ARG A 88 22.31 3.81 -11.70
N ARG A 89 22.08 4.04 -12.97
CA ARG A 89 22.70 5.13 -13.76
C ARG A 89 21.62 5.92 -14.50
N SER A 90 21.89 7.17 -14.80
CA SER A 90 21.08 8.01 -15.68
C SER A 90 21.35 7.64 -17.14
N ASN A 91 20.75 6.51 -17.57
CA ASN A 91 20.87 6.09 -18.97
C ASN A 91 19.82 6.82 -19.81
N ARG A 92 20.27 7.52 -20.85
CA ARG A 92 19.43 8.23 -21.81
C ARG A 92 19.48 7.62 -23.21
N THR A 93 20.25 6.55 -23.41
CA THR A 93 20.28 5.79 -24.65
C THR A 93 19.19 4.73 -24.61
N LEU A 94 18.03 5.10 -25.16
CA LEU A 94 16.86 4.24 -25.18
C LEU A 94 16.76 3.51 -26.52
N THR A 95 16.18 2.31 -26.52
CA THR A 95 15.89 1.55 -27.73
C THR A 95 14.47 1.85 -28.21
N SER A 96 14.20 1.58 -29.49
CA SER A 96 12.85 1.68 -30.07
C SER A 96 11.95 0.46 -29.74
N ARG A 97 12.45 -0.51 -28.96
CA ARG A 97 11.68 -1.70 -28.58
C ARG A 97 10.48 -1.32 -27.73
N PRO A 98 9.25 -1.67 -28.09
CA PRO A 98 8.08 -1.40 -27.28
C PRO A 98 8.15 -2.12 -25.93
N VAL A 99 7.66 -1.47 -24.88
CA VAL A 99 7.54 -2.08 -23.55
C VAL A 99 6.26 -2.93 -23.56
N PRO A 100 6.33 -4.22 -23.17
CA PRO A 100 5.14 -5.06 -23.07
C PRO A 100 4.12 -4.50 -22.08
N LYS A 101 2.83 -4.67 -22.40
CA LYS A 101 1.74 -4.15 -21.57
C LYS A 101 1.82 -4.68 -20.13
N GLU A 102 2.13 -5.96 -19.95
CA GLU A 102 2.23 -6.61 -18.64
C GLU A 102 3.32 -5.96 -17.76
N MET A 103 4.38 -5.45 -18.37
CA MET A 103 5.43 -4.73 -17.64
C MET A 103 4.97 -3.33 -17.24
N LEU A 104 4.23 -2.64 -18.11
CA LEU A 104 3.63 -1.34 -17.80
C LEU A 104 2.61 -1.48 -16.67
N ASP A 105 1.75 -2.51 -16.72
CA ASP A 105 0.77 -2.78 -15.68
C ASP A 105 1.44 -3.00 -14.32
N LYS A 106 2.52 -3.78 -14.25
CA LYS A 106 3.31 -3.98 -13.01
C LYS A 106 3.93 -2.69 -12.48
N ILE A 107 4.40 -1.82 -13.36
CA ILE A 107 4.95 -0.52 -12.95
C ILE A 107 3.85 0.36 -12.33
N VAL A 108 2.67 0.40 -12.96
CA VAL A 108 1.52 1.17 -12.46
C VAL A 108 1.03 0.60 -11.13
N GLU A 109 0.88 -0.72 -11.02
CA GLU A 109 0.51 -1.41 -9.78
C GLU A 109 1.47 -1.08 -8.64
N THR A 110 2.79 -1.19 -8.90
CA THR A 110 3.82 -0.84 -7.91
C THR A 110 3.76 0.64 -7.51
N ALA A 111 3.57 1.54 -8.47
CA ALA A 111 3.44 2.96 -8.19
C ALA A 111 2.17 3.28 -7.38
N HIS A 112 1.07 2.58 -7.63
CA HIS A 112 -0.19 2.73 -6.90
C HIS A 112 -0.10 2.25 -5.45
N SER A 113 0.83 1.35 -5.12
CA SER A 113 1.05 0.88 -3.75
C SER A 113 1.75 1.91 -2.85
N ALA A 114 2.19 3.05 -3.39
CA ALA A 114 2.86 4.08 -2.62
C ALA A 114 1.94 4.70 -1.56
N PRO A 115 2.45 4.97 -0.34
CA PRO A 115 1.68 5.66 0.69
C PRO A 115 1.22 7.04 0.23
N THR A 116 -0.01 7.40 0.57
CA THR A 116 -0.58 8.72 0.28
C THR A 116 -1.03 9.41 1.57
N ALA A 117 -1.15 10.75 1.55
CA ALA A 117 -1.63 11.51 2.70
C ALA A 117 -3.04 11.02 3.11
N THR A 118 -3.22 10.71 4.39
CA THR A 118 -4.47 10.16 4.95
C THR A 118 -5.00 8.91 4.22
N ASN A 119 -4.13 8.19 3.53
CA ASN A 119 -4.47 7.06 2.66
C ASN A 119 -5.56 7.40 1.61
N SER A 120 -5.53 8.61 1.08
CA SER A 120 -6.57 9.09 0.14
C SER A 120 -6.61 8.30 -1.16
N GLN A 121 -5.49 7.70 -1.56
CA GLN A 121 -5.32 6.91 -2.80
C GLN A 121 -5.91 7.60 -4.06
N SER A 122 -5.99 8.95 -4.03
CA SER A 122 -6.55 9.78 -5.10
C SER A 122 -5.53 10.03 -6.21
N LEU A 123 -4.90 8.96 -6.69
CA LEU A 123 -3.93 8.99 -7.77
C LEU A 123 -4.56 8.46 -9.06
N SER A 124 -4.19 9.07 -10.17
CA SER A 124 -4.47 8.52 -11.50
C SER A 124 -3.17 8.41 -12.29
N PHE A 125 -3.07 7.36 -13.10
CA PHE A 125 -1.90 7.11 -13.94
C PHE A 125 -2.31 7.14 -15.40
N THR A 126 -1.58 7.91 -16.20
CA THR A 126 -1.72 7.93 -17.65
C THR A 126 -0.47 7.32 -18.28
N VAL A 127 -0.62 6.22 -19.00
CA VAL A 127 0.48 5.57 -19.71
C VAL A 127 0.45 5.99 -21.18
N VAL A 128 1.51 6.63 -21.64
CA VAL A 128 1.66 7.08 -23.04
C VAL A 128 2.69 6.20 -23.71
N THR A 129 2.29 5.46 -24.76
CA THR A 129 3.17 4.57 -25.54
C THR A 129 3.27 4.96 -26.99
N ASP A 130 2.40 5.84 -27.47
CA ASP A 130 2.44 6.36 -28.84
C ASP A 130 3.64 7.28 -29.06
N PRO A 131 4.53 7.01 -30.05
CA PRO A 131 5.74 7.79 -30.27
C PRO A 131 5.49 9.27 -30.61
N GLN A 132 4.37 9.58 -31.28
CA GLN A 132 4.07 10.98 -31.63
C GLN A 132 3.63 11.77 -30.39
N LYS A 133 2.80 11.13 -29.54
CA LYS A 133 2.39 11.73 -28.26
C LYS A 133 3.57 11.87 -27.30
N LEU A 134 4.48 10.90 -27.26
CA LEU A 134 5.71 11.00 -26.47
C LEU A 134 6.57 12.20 -26.89
N ARG A 135 6.71 12.45 -28.18
CA ARG A 135 7.40 13.65 -28.69
C ARG A 135 6.71 14.93 -28.23
N GLN A 136 5.39 15.00 -28.37
CA GLN A 136 4.62 16.16 -27.88
C GLN A 136 4.84 16.44 -26.41
N VAL A 137 4.83 15.38 -25.55
CA VAL A 137 5.10 15.52 -24.11
C VAL A 137 6.55 16.00 -23.89
N SER A 138 7.52 15.43 -24.60
CA SER A 138 8.93 15.83 -24.53
C SER A 138 9.16 17.30 -24.88
N ASP A 139 8.47 17.79 -25.89
CA ASP A 139 8.60 19.21 -26.34
C ASP A 139 8.18 20.22 -25.25
N TYR A 140 7.36 19.78 -24.28
CA TYR A 140 6.96 20.63 -23.14
C TYR A 140 7.87 20.44 -21.92
N THR A 141 8.86 19.54 -21.98
CA THR A 141 9.71 19.20 -20.84
C THR A 141 11.07 19.87 -20.97
N ILE A 142 11.42 20.75 -20.03
CA ILE A 142 12.72 21.45 -20.04
C ILE A 142 13.82 20.46 -19.64
N GLY A 143 14.86 20.32 -20.47
CA GLY A 143 16.08 19.58 -20.16
C GLY A 143 16.04 18.07 -20.45
N VAL A 144 15.20 17.64 -21.38
CA VAL A 144 15.21 16.26 -21.92
C VAL A 144 15.95 16.21 -23.26
#